data_049a5e72fe7df3af9fb795ed77971a98
#
_entry.id   049a5e72fe7df3af9fb795ed77971a98
#
_cell.length_a   1.000
_cell.length_b   1.000
_cell.length_c   1.000
_cell.angle_alpha   90.00
_cell.angle_beta   90.00
_cell.angle_gamma   90.00
#
_symmetry.space_group_name_H-M   'P 1'
#
loop_
_entity.id
_entity.type
_entity.pdbx_description
1 polymer ?
#
loop_
_entity_poly.entity_id
_entity_poly.type
_entity_poly.pdbx_seq_one_letter_code
_entity_poly.pdbx_strand_id
1 'polypeptide(L)'
;MLNFVVMSSQKNVRVRFAPSPTGGLHLGGVRTALFNYLFAKHNNGEFILRIEDTDQTRFVPGAEEYIMECLAWCGLNPDESPNNPGNFGPYRQSERKPSYRKFAEDLVEKGYAYYAFDTAEELEEQRKLQPNFRYAHDNRMSLRNSLSLGKEETDRLLAEGAPHTIRIKMPENEVVSFEDMIRGRV
;
A
#
# COMPACT_ATOMS: atom_id res chain seq x y z
N MET A 1 -46.27 -5.10 22.13
CA MET A 1 -45.53 -4.73 20.92
C MET A 1 -44.06 -4.58 21.31
N LEU A 2 -43.22 -5.55 20.98
CA LEU A 2 -41.77 -5.46 21.17
C LEU A 2 -41.19 -4.67 20.00
N ASN A 3 -40.70 -3.47 20.27
CA ASN A 3 -39.91 -2.72 19.27
C ASN A 3 -38.54 -3.38 19.16
N PHE A 4 -38.35 -4.12 18.09
CA PHE A 4 -37.01 -4.53 17.65
C PHE A 4 -36.29 -3.29 17.14
N VAL A 5 -35.40 -2.74 17.94
CA VAL A 5 -34.39 -1.79 17.49
C VAL A 5 -33.40 -2.60 16.64
N VAL A 6 -33.57 -2.57 15.33
CA VAL A 6 -32.55 -3.03 14.41
C VAL A 6 -31.38 -2.07 14.56
N MET A 7 -30.40 -2.42 15.37
CA MET A 7 -29.09 -1.81 15.35
C MET A 7 -28.44 -2.24 14.02
N SER A 8 -28.65 -1.44 12.95
CA SER A 8 -27.79 -1.53 11.79
C SER A 8 -26.39 -1.11 12.26
N SER A 9 -25.47 -2.03 12.32
CA SER A 9 -24.05 -1.72 12.45
C SER A 9 -23.61 -1.03 11.17
N GLN A 10 -23.93 0.26 11.05
CA GLN A 10 -23.41 1.08 9.98
C GLN A 10 -21.90 1.12 10.22
N LYS A 11 -21.14 0.38 9.39
CA LYS A 11 -19.68 0.45 9.41
C LYS A 11 -19.34 1.91 9.17
N ASN A 12 -18.66 2.56 10.11
CA ASN A 12 -18.19 3.93 9.92
C ASN A 12 -17.35 3.98 8.64
N VAL A 13 -17.79 4.79 7.70
CA VAL A 13 -17.05 5.01 6.46
C VAL A 13 -15.79 5.77 6.80
N ARG A 14 -14.65 5.21 6.47
CA ARG A 14 -13.33 5.82 6.62
C ARG A 14 -12.61 5.73 5.28
N VAL A 15 -12.31 6.88 4.70
CA VAL A 15 -11.61 6.98 3.42
C VAL A 15 -10.29 7.71 3.58
N ARG A 16 -9.37 7.47 2.68
CA ARG A 16 -8.02 7.99 2.81
C ARG A 16 -7.51 8.60 1.51
N PHE A 17 -7.02 9.82 1.59
CA PHE A 17 -6.10 10.38 0.62
C PHE A 17 -4.67 10.13 1.09
N ALA A 18 -3.82 9.63 0.20
CA ALA A 18 -2.48 9.14 0.57
C ALA A 18 -1.42 9.66 -0.42
N PRO A 19 -1.09 10.96 -0.38
CA PRO A 19 -0.08 11.55 -1.25
C PRO A 19 1.32 11.20 -0.79
N SER A 20 2.26 11.10 -1.76
CA SER A 20 3.70 11.05 -1.47
C SER A 20 4.27 12.49 -1.47
N PRO A 21 5.13 12.84 -0.50
CA PRO A 21 5.71 14.19 -0.39
C PRO A 21 6.91 14.35 -1.35
N THR A 22 6.68 14.12 -2.63
CA THR A 22 7.69 14.15 -3.70
C THR A 22 7.64 15.42 -4.55
N GLY A 23 6.92 16.44 -4.09
CA GLY A 23 6.72 17.72 -4.77
C GLY A 23 5.35 18.33 -4.50
N GLY A 24 4.96 19.27 -5.34
CA GLY A 24 3.69 19.98 -5.21
C GLY A 24 2.47 19.10 -5.47
N LEU A 25 1.39 19.37 -4.76
CA LEU A 25 0.09 18.72 -4.99
C LEU A 25 -0.52 19.26 -6.31
N HIS A 26 -0.65 18.39 -7.30
CA HIS A 26 -1.26 18.75 -8.58
C HIS A 26 -2.79 18.55 -8.57
N LEU A 27 -3.48 19.14 -9.56
CA LEU A 27 -4.94 19.13 -9.66
C LEU A 27 -5.54 17.69 -9.63
N GLY A 28 -4.85 16.70 -10.21
CA GLY A 28 -5.28 15.30 -10.15
C GLY A 28 -5.29 14.75 -8.71
N GLY A 29 -4.34 15.13 -7.88
CA GLY A 29 -4.30 14.81 -6.45
C GLY A 29 -5.44 15.46 -5.69
N VAL A 30 -5.68 16.78 -5.94
CA VAL A 30 -6.80 17.52 -5.34
C VAL A 30 -8.15 16.87 -5.72
N ARG A 31 -8.34 16.49 -6.99
CA ARG A 31 -9.54 15.78 -7.43
C ARG A 31 -9.75 14.47 -6.65
N THR A 32 -8.70 13.68 -6.47
CA THR A 32 -8.79 12.44 -5.69
C THR A 32 -9.15 12.72 -4.24
N ALA A 33 -8.54 13.72 -3.62
CA ALA A 33 -8.89 14.16 -2.26
C ALA A 33 -10.35 14.60 -2.16
N LEU A 34 -10.83 15.40 -3.13
CA LEU A 34 -12.22 15.89 -3.19
C LEU A 34 -13.22 14.73 -3.25
N PHE A 35 -13.00 13.72 -4.10
CA PHE A 35 -13.88 12.54 -4.16
C PHE A 35 -13.95 11.81 -2.82
N ASN A 36 -12.80 11.58 -2.20
CA ASN A 36 -12.75 10.97 -0.87
C ASN A 36 -13.48 11.82 0.17
N TYR A 37 -13.21 13.11 0.20
CA TYR A 37 -13.85 14.04 1.14
C TYR A 37 -15.37 14.04 1.01
N LEU A 38 -15.89 14.22 -0.22
CA LEU A 38 -17.33 14.24 -0.47
C LEU A 38 -17.99 12.90 -0.11
N PHE A 39 -17.35 11.78 -0.43
CA PHE A 39 -17.84 10.47 -0.07
C PHE A 39 -17.90 10.27 1.46
N ALA A 40 -16.86 10.68 2.18
CA ALA A 40 -16.87 10.64 3.64
C ALA A 40 -18.02 11.49 4.20
N LYS A 41 -18.12 12.75 3.79
CA LYS A 41 -19.14 13.67 4.32
C LYS A 41 -20.58 13.24 3.98
N HIS A 42 -20.80 12.71 2.77
CA HIS A 42 -22.11 12.16 2.38
C HIS A 42 -22.54 10.99 3.27
N ASN A 43 -21.60 10.19 3.75
CA ASN A 43 -21.86 9.00 4.56
C ASN A 43 -21.66 9.25 6.07
N ASN A 44 -21.53 10.49 6.53
CA ASN A 44 -21.19 10.84 7.91
C ASN A 44 -19.93 10.09 8.41
N GLY A 45 -18.98 9.89 7.51
CA GLY A 45 -17.72 9.19 7.75
C GLY A 45 -16.55 10.14 7.93
N GLU A 46 -15.34 9.58 7.94
CA GLU A 46 -14.09 10.28 8.20
C GLU A 46 -13.20 10.33 6.96
N PHE A 47 -12.65 11.50 6.68
CA PHE A 47 -11.64 11.74 5.65
C PHE A 47 -10.25 11.81 6.30
N ILE A 48 -9.35 10.93 5.89
CA ILE A 48 -8.04 10.73 6.50
C ILE A 48 -6.95 11.14 5.52
N LEU A 49 -5.99 11.91 6.00
CA LEU A 49 -4.73 12.16 5.29
C LEU A 49 -3.62 11.28 5.87
N ARG A 50 -3.00 10.44 5.03
CA ARG A 50 -1.78 9.69 5.39
C ARG A 50 -0.69 9.97 4.38
N ILE A 51 0.42 10.50 4.86
CA ILE A 51 1.59 10.79 4.01
C ILE A 51 2.33 9.49 3.68
N GLU A 52 2.55 9.24 2.40
CA GLU A 52 3.30 8.07 1.91
C GLU A 52 4.76 8.47 1.59
N ASP A 53 5.56 8.60 2.65
CA ASP A 53 6.93 9.11 2.68
C ASP A 53 8.01 8.01 2.63
N THR A 54 7.68 6.82 2.14
CA THR A 54 8.63 5.69 2.10
C THR A 54 9.71 5.82 1.04
N ASP A 55 9.48 6.60 -0.01
CA ASP A 55 10.46 6.88 -1.07
C ASP A 55 11.32 8.09 -0.68
N GLN A 56 12.39 7.81 0.06
CA GLN A 56 13.32 8.83 0.53
C GLN A 56 14.18 9.45 -0.59
N THR A 57 14.29 8.78 -1.74
CA THR A 57 15.07 9.30 -2.87
C THR A 57 14.39 10.46 -3.57
N ARG A 58 13.06 10.53 -3.49
CA ARG A 58 12.22 11.58 -4.08
C ARG A 58 11.60 12.51 -3.05
N PHE A 59 12.00 12.39 -1.79
CA PHE A 59 11.50 13.27 -0.74
C PHE A 59 11.88 14.72 -1.00
N VAL A 60 10.91 15.63 -0.90
CA VAL A 60 11.12 17.08 -1.05
C VAL A 60 10.79 17.77 0.28
N PRO A 61 11.78 18.45 0.92
CA PRO A 61 11.51 19.21 2.15
C PRO A 61 10.39 20.24 1.95
N GLY A 62 9.49 20.34 2.92
CA GLY A 62 8.33 21.25 2.87
C GLY A 62 7.15 20.75 2.03
N ALA A 63 7.27 19.61 1.33
CA ALA A 63 6.18 19.11 0.50
C ALA A 63 4.99 18.60 1.34
N GLU A 64 5.22 18.09 2.55
CA GLU A 64 4.15 17.65 3.45
C GLU A 64 3.31 18.84 3.92
N GLU A 65 3.97 19.91 4.37
CA GLU A 65 3.31 21.15 4.78
C GLU A 65 2.53 21.76 3.62
N TYR A 66 3.13 21.81 2.44
CA TYR A 66 2.48 22.31 1.23
C TYR A 66 1.22 21.51 0.87
N ILE A 67 1.24 20.17 0.98
CA ILE A 67 0.06 19.32 0.76
C ILE A 67 -1.06 19.73 1.73
N MET A 68 -0.75 19.90 3.02
CA MET A 68 -1.74 20.28 4.02
C MET A 68 -2.31 21.67 3.78
N GLU A 69 -1.47 22.65 3.42
CA GLU A 69 -1.90 24.00 3.06
C GLU A 69 -2.80 24.01 1.83
N CYS A 70 -2.46 23.26 0.78
CA CYS A 70 -3.29 23.12 -0.42
C CYS A 70 -4.66 22.51 -0.10
N LEU A 71 -4.72 21.47 0.72
CA LEU A 71 -5.98 20.86 1.12
C LEU A 71 -6.83 21.84 1.95
N ALA A 72 -6.23 22.55 2.88
CA ALA A 72 -6.90 23.58 3.69
C ALA A 72 -7.44 24.72 2.81
N TRP A 73 -6.64 25.20 1.85
CA TRP A 73 -7.05 26.22 0.89
C TRP A 73 -8.26 25.78 0.04
N CYS A 74 -8.32 24.48 -0.32
CA CYS A 74 -9.47 23.89 -1.02
C CYS A 74 -10.68 23.61 -0.11
N GLY A 75 -10.58 23.81 1.20
CA GLY A 75 -11.63 23.45 2.16
C GLY A 75 -11.73 21.94 2.43
N LEU A 76 -10.72 21.16 2.05
CA LEU A 76 -10.67 19.69 2.20
C LEU A 76 -9.93 19.28 3.48
N ASN A 77 -10.38 19.79 4.62
CA ASN A 77 -9.73 19.51 5.90
C ASN A 77 -9.92 18.05 6.33
N PRO A 78 -8.84 17.30 6.57
CA PRO A 78 -8.94 15.93 7.05
C PRO A 78 -9.39 15.87 8.51
N ASP A 79 -10.21 14.86 8.83
CA ASP A 79 -10.63 14.58 10.20
C ASP A 79 -9.47 13.96 11.01
N GLU A 80 -8.58 13.19 10.34
CA GLU A 80 -7.34 12.64 10.91
C GLU A 80 -6.15 12.89 9.96
N SER A 81 -4.99 13.22 10.54
CA SER A 81 -3.77 13.53 9.78
C SER A 81 -2.52 13.40 10.68
N PRO A 82 -1.29 13.55 10.16
CA PRO A 82 -0.09 13.68 11.00
C PRO A 82 -0.19 14.75 12.08
N ASN A 83 -0.84 15.87 11.78
CA ASN A 83 -0.97 17.01 12.71
C ASN A 83 -2.22 16.94 13.61
N ASN A 84 -3.19 16.09 13.27
CA ASN A 84 -4.38 15.83 14.06
C ASN A 84 -4.61 14.32 14.15
N PRO A 85 -3.82 13.59 14.93
CA PRO A 85 -3.89 12.14 15.00
C PRO A 85 -5.14 11.67 15.72
N GLY A 86 -5.81 10.68 15.12
CA GLY A 86 -6.89 9.90 15.77
C GLY A 86 -6.35 8.59 16.35
N ASN A 87 -7.23 7.61 16.47
CA ASN A 87 -6.93 6.33 17.15
C ASN A 87 -6.21 5.30 16.26
N PHE A 88 -6.01 5.58 14.97
CA PHE A 88 -5.51 4.62 13.97
C PHE A 88 -4.16 5.02 13.37
N GLY A 89 -3.42 5.88 14.08
CA GLY A 89 -2.06 6.27 13.70
C GLY A 89 -1.06 5.11 13.65
N PRO A 90 0.18 5.41 13.29
CA PRO A 90 0.69 6.70 12.78
C PRO A 90 0.19 7.03 11.37
N TYR A 91 0.23 8.34 11.02
CA TYR A 91 -0.27 8.87 9.74
C TYR A 91 0.85 9.24 8.75
N ARG A 92 2.09 8.88 9.06
CA ARG A 92 3.20 8.76 8.09
C ARG A 92 3.50 7.30 7.86
N GLN A 93 3.66 6.92 6.61
CA GLN A 93 3.86 5.51 6.24
C GLN A 93 5.21 4.99 6.74
N SER A 94 6.26 5.83 6.76
CA SER A 94 7.58 5.48 7.30
C SER A 94 7.51 5.02 8.77
N GLU A 95 6.65 5.65 9.57
CA GLU A 95 6.47 5.33 10.98
C GLU A 95 5.77 3.97 11.20
N ARG A 96 5.13 3.42 10.15
CA ARG A 96 4.43 2.12 10.18
C ARG A 96 5.33 0.93 9.80
N LYS A 97 6.55 1.16 9.35
CA LYS A 97 7.49 0.10 8.91
C LYS A 97 7.59 -1.08 9.88
N PRO A 98 7.67 -0.89 11.21
CA PRO A 98 7.77 -2.01 12.14
C PRO A 98 6.59 -2.99 12.08
N SER A 99 5.40 -2.51 11.69
CA SER A 99 4.21 -3.35 11.60
C SER A 99 4.15 -4.18 10.30
N TYR A 100 4.80 -3.74 9.23
CA TYR A 100 4.67 -4.37 7.90
C TYR A 100 5.31 -5.75 7.84
N ARG A 101 6.44 -5.93 8.52
CA ARG A 101 7.17 -7.20 8.50
C ARG A 101 6.28 -8.36 8.98
N LYS A 102 5.58 -8.18 10.07
CA LYS A 102 4.66 -9.20 10.61
C LYS A 102 3.60 -9.63 9.59
N PHE A 103 2.99 -8.69 8.88
CA PHE A 103 1.98 -9.01 7.86
C PHE A 103 2.58 -9.66 6.63
N ALA A 104 3.79 -9.27 6.24
CA ALA A 104 4.49 -9.87 5.11
C ALA A 104 4.90 -11.34 5.42
N GLU A 105 5.39 -11.60 6.63
CA GLU A 105 5.74 -12.94 7.11
C GLU A 105 4.49 -13.83 7.22
N ASP A 106 3.37 -13.32 7.74
CA ASP A 106 2.07 -14.02 7.77
C ASP A 106 1.59 -14.44 6.37
N LEU A 107 1.80 -13.59 5.35
CA LEU A 107 1.52 -13.96 3.96
C LEU A 107 2.43 -15.06 3.44
N VAL A 108 3.70 -15.09 3.84
CA VAL A 108 4.63 -16.19 3.50
C VAL A 108 4.19 -17.49 4.15
N GLU A 109 3.86 -17.46 5.45
CA GLU A 109 3.37 -18.64 6.18
C GLU A 109 2.09 -19.22 5.55
N LYS A 110 1.19 -18.35 5.08
CA LYS A 110 -0.05 -18.74 4.38
C LYS A 110 0.17 -19.15 2.91
N GLY A 111 1.38 -19.04 2.39
CA GLY A 111 1.69 -19.39 1.00
C GLY A 111 1.26 -18.37 -0.05
N TYR A 112 0.86 -17.16 0.37
CA TYR A 112 0.49 -16.04 -0.52
C TYR A 112 1.67 -15.14 -0.89
N ALA A 113 2.82 -15.31 -0.24
CA ALA A 113 4.06 -14.62 -0.54
C ALA A 113 5.25 -15.57 -0.47
N TYR A 114 6.43 -15.11 -0.88
CA TYR A 114 7.66 -15.88 -0.88
C TYR A 114 8.87 -14.94 -0.75
N TYR A 115 9.99 -15.50 -0.24
CA TYR A 115 11.27 -14.79 -0.16
C TYR A 115 11.97 -14.79 -1.50
N ALA A 116 12.51 -13.64 -1.93
CA ALA A 116 13.31 -13.48 -3.15
C ALA A 116 14.67 -12.91 -2.77
N PHE A 117 15.74 -13.59 -3.20
CA PHE A 117 17.14 -13.32 -2.85
C PHE A 117 17.94 -12.74 -4.03
N ASP A 118 17.27 -12.47 -5.15
CA ASP A 118 17.91 -11.80 -6.29
C ASP A 118 18.29 -10.36 -5.91
N THR A 119 19.52 -9.96 -6.22
CA THR A 119 20.01 -8.59 -5.96
C THR A 119 19.47 -7.60 -7.00
N ALA A 120 19.61 -6.32 -6.70
CA ALA A 120 19.23 -5.27 -7.65
C ALA A 120 20.04 -5.34 -8.94
N GLU A 121 21.34 -5.67 -8.82
CA GLU A 121 22.28 -5.84 -9.92
C GLU A 121 21.89 -7.00 -10.82
N GLU A 122 21.61 -8.18 -10.23
CA GLU A 122 21.16 -9.37 -10.95
C GLU A 122 19.86 -9.09 -11.73
N LEU A 123 18.90 -8.40 -11.12
CA LEU A 123 17.66 -8.01 -11.79
C LEU A 123 17.88 -6.97 -12.89
N GLU A 124 18.84 -6.07 -12.74
CA GLU A 124 19.20 -5.10 -13.77
C GLU A 124 19.87 -5.77 -14.97
N GLU A 125 20.72 -6.75 -14.75
CA GLU A 125 21.29 -7.58 -15.83
C GLU A 125 20.19 -8.32 -16.61
N GLN A 126 19.21 -8.90 -15.91
CA GLN A 126 18.05 -9.51 -16.58
C GLN A 126 17.28 -8.52 -17.45
N ARG A 127 17.10 -7.27 -16.99
CA ARG A 127 16.45 -6.21 -17.79
C ARG A 127 17.24 -5.82 -19.02
N LYS A 128 18.59 -5.86 -18.95
CA LYS A 128 19.45 -5.59 -20.13
C LYS A 128 19.36 -6.70 -21.16
N LEU A 129 19.26 -7.96 -20.72
CA LEU A 129 19.12 -9.12 -21.60
C LEU A 129 17.71 -9.23 -22.20
N GLN A 130 16.69 -8.82 -21.47
CA GLN A 130 15.28 -8.92 -21.84
C GLN A 130 14.58 -7.56 -21.58
N PRO A 131 14.40 -6.70 -22.60
CA PRO A 131 13.87 -5.34 -22.41
C PRO A 131 12.52 -5.25 -21.70
N ASN A 132 11.70 -6.32 -21.75
CA ASN A 132 10.40 -6.41 -21.10
C ASN A 132 10.44 -7.25 -19.81
N PHE A 133 11.63 -7.53 -19.26
CA PHE A 133 11.77 -8.32 -18.05
C PHE A 133 11.00 -7.68 -16.88
N ARG A 134 10.19 -8.49 -16.27
CA ARG A 134 9.51 -8.20 -15.00
C ARG A 134 9.53 -9.45 -14.14
N TYR A 135 9.69 -9.30 -12.86
CA TYR A 135 9.57 -10.41 -11.93
C TYR A 135 8.10 -10.83 -11.85
N ALA A 136 7.72 -11.92 -12.51
CA ALA A 136 6.33 -12.35 -12.67
C ALA A 136 6.15 -13.86 -12.46
N HIS A 137 4.92 -14.34 -12.61
CA HIS A 137 4.59 -15.75 -12.39
C HIS A 137 5.27 -16.70 -13.39
N ASP A 138 5.46 -16.24 -14.62
CA ASP A 138 6.00 -16.99 -15.75
C ASP A 138 7.53 -17.24 -15.64
N ASN A 139 8.25 -16.39 -14.92
CA ASN A 139 9.70 -16.50 -14.79
C ASN A 139 10.21 -16.69 -13.35
N ARG A 140 9.36 -16.60 -12.32
CA ARG A 140 9.80 -16.69 -10.92
C ARG A 140 10.53 -17.98 -10.57
N MET A 141 10.22 -19.09 -11.27
CA MET A 141 10.90 -20.38 -11.04
C MET A 141 12.32 -20.44 -11.60
N SER A 142 12.70 -19.52 -12.48
CA SER A 142 14.08 -19.37 -12.97
C SER A 142 14.92 -18.35 -12.17
N LEU A 143 14.31 -17.70 -11.19
CA LEU A 143 14.93 -16.69 -10.35
C LEU A 143 15.23 -17.24 -8.96
N ARG A 144 16.10 -16.55 -8.21
CA ARG A 144 16.60 -17.01 -6.92
C ARG A 144 15.63 -16.69 -5.79
N ASN A 145 14.72 -17.60 -5.49
CA ASN A 145 13.69 -17.37 -4.48
C ASN A 145 13.29 -18.67 -3.75
N SER A 146 12.50 -18.56 -2.68
CA SER A 146 12.15 -19.72 -1.84
C SER A 146 11.26 -20.76 -2.54
N LEU A 147 10.64 -20.44 -3.68
CA LEU A 147 9.89 -21.42 -4.46
C LEU A 147 10.81 -22.26 -5.35
N SER A 148 11.90 -21.67 -5.87
CA SER A 148 12.87 -22.34 -6.76
C SER A 148 13.98 -23.04 -5.99
N LEU A 149 14.43 -22.48 -4.85
CA LEU A 149 15.53 -23.01 -4.05
C LEU A 149 15.12 -24.16 -3.13
N GLY A 150 13.85 -24.24 -2.78
CA GLY A 150 13.37 -25.20 -1.78
C GLY A 150 13.63 -24.77 -0.33
N LYS A 151 13.11 -25.56 0.61
CA LYS A 151 13.06 -25.20 2.03
C LYS A 151 14.44 -25.12 2.68
N GLU A 152 15.27 -26.13 2.49
CA GLU A 152 16.58 -26.25 3.16
C GLU A 152 17.50 -25.07 2.82
N GLU A 153 17.64 -24.76 1.55
CA GLU A 153 18.47 -23.64 1.10
C GLU A 153 17.87 -22.28 1.49
N THR A 154 16.55 -22.15 1.47
CA THR A 154 15.86 -20.95 1.97
C THR A 154 16.15 -20.72 3.45
N ASP A 155 15.99 -21.74 4.28
CA ASP A 155 16.22 -21.65 5.72
C ASP A 155 17.69 -21.30 6.03
N ARG A 156 18.64 -21.87 5.27
CA ARG A 156 20.06 -21.53 5.36
C ARG A 156 20.33 -20.05 5.06
N LEU A 157 19.82 -19.55 3.94
CA LEU A 157 20.00 -18.13 3.53
C LEU A 157 19.40 -17.17 4.54
N LEU A 158 18.22 -17.48 5.09
CA LEU A 158 17.58 -16.66 6.12
C LEU A 158 18.39 -16.68 7.42
N ALA A 159 18.91 -17.82 7.83
CA ALA A 159 19.76 -17.96 9.03
C ALA A 159 21.09 -17.20 8.91
N GLU A 160 21.66 -17.14 7.71
CA GLU A 160 22.86 -16.35 7.38
C GLU A 160 22.58 -14.84 7.27
N GLY A 161 21.31 -14.41 7.34
CA GLY A 161 20.92 -13.02 7.18
C GLY A 161 21.06 -12.49 5.75
N ALA A 162 20.96 -13.37 4.74
CA ALA A 162 21.06 -12.97 3.35
C ALA A 162 20.01 -11.88 3.00
N PRO A 163 20.40 -10.81 2.30
CA PRO A 163 19.46 -9.78 1.85
C PRO A 163 18.35 -10.40 1.01
N HIS A 164 17.12 -10.03 1.31
CA HIS A 164 15.95 -10.55 0.60
C HIS A 164 14.79 -9.56 0.57
N THR A 165 13.88 -9.79 -0.35
CA THR A 165 12.57 -9.12 -0.40
C THR A 165 11.46 -10.16 -0.27
N ILE A 166 10.31 -9.76 0.28
CA ILE A 166 9.12 -10.60 0.27
C ILE A 166 8.24 -10.17 -0.92
N ARG A 167 7.91 -11.13 -1.77
CA ARG A 167 7.09 -10.91 -2.97
C ARG A 167 5.76 -11.62 -2.85
N ILE A 168 4.69 -10.96 -3.28
CA ILE A 168 3.36 -11.57 -3.37
C ILE A 168 3.38 -12.64 -4.46
N LYS A 169 2.85 -13.82 -4.14
CA LYS A 169 2.65 -14.91 -5.08
C LYS A 169 1.36 -14.67 -5.86
N MET A 170 1.47 -13.90 -6.95
CA MET A 170 0.32 -13.65 -7.82
C MET A 170 -0.24 -14.98 -8.35
N PRO A 171 -1.57 -15.21 -8.24
CA PRO A 171 -2.20 -16.41 -8.78
C PRO A 171 -2.08 -16.46 -10.31
N GLU A 172 -2.14 -17.69 -10.83
CA GLU A 172 -2.11 -17.96 -12.27
C GLU A 172 -3.52 -18.30 -12.71
N ASN A 173 -3.90 -17.82 -13.91
CA ASN A 173 -5.18 -18.14 -14.53
C ASN A 173 -6.44 -17.80 -13.71
N GLU A 174 -6.33 -16.84 -12.80
CA GLU A 174 -7.45 -16.32 -12.02
C GLU A 174 -7.84 -14.92 -12.49
N VAL A 175 -9.14 -14.69 -12.60
CA VAL A 175 -9.70 -13.37 -12.83
C VAL A 175 -10.17 -12.81 -11.50
N VAL A 176 -9.53 -11.74 -11.03
CA VAL A 176 -9.96 -11.00 -9.85
C VAL A 176 -10.93 -9.91 -10.29
N SER A 177 -12.14 -9.94 -9.80
CA SER A 177 -13.15 -8.90 -10.09
C SER A 177 -13.79 -8.39 -8.81
N PHE A 178 -14.23 -7.13 -8.85
CA PHE A 178 -14.95 -6.49 -7.74
C PHE A 178 -15.97 -5.49 -8.30
N GLU A 179 -16.94 -5.12 -7.47
CA GLU A 179 -17.87 -4.03 -7.78
C GLU A 179 -17.29 -2.69 -7.35
N ASP A 180 -16.92 -1.88 -8.33
CA ASP A 180 -16.54 -0.49 -8.12
C ASP A 180 -17.78 0.38 -8.02
N MET A 181 -17.85 1.26 -7.02
CA MET A 181 -19.04 2.08 -6.76
C MET A 181 -19.36 3.08 -7.87
N ILE A 182 -18.40 3.39 -8.75
CA ILE A 182 -18.54 4.36 -9.84
C ILE A 182 -18.60 3.64 -11.18
N ARG A 183 -17.79 2.60 -11.37
CA ARG A 183 -17.61 1.92 -12.67
C ARG A 183 -18.42 0.61 -12.79
N GLY A 184 -19.01 0.13 -11.70
CA GLY A 184 -19.63 -1.19 -11.64
C GLY A 184 -18.57 -2.30 -11.61
N ARG A 185 -18.82 -3.41 -12.27
CA ARG A 185 -17.92 -4.57 -12.25
C ARG A 185 -16.62 -4.28 -13.01
N VAL A 186 -15.52 -4.42 -12.32
CA VAL A 186 -14.14 -4.26 -12.84
C VAL A 186 -13.39 -5.57 -12.69
#